data_02714850f2af3dd9523bc2146534405e
#
_entry.id   02714850f2af3dd9523bc2146534405e
#
_cell.length_a   1.000
_cell.length_b   1.000
_cell.length_c   1.000
_cell.angle_alpha   90.00
_cell.angle_beta   90.00
_cell.angle_gamma   90.00
#
_symmetry.space_group_name_H-M   'P 1'
#
loop_
_entity.id
_entity.type
_entity.pdbx_description
1 polymer ?
#
loop_
_entity_poly.entity_id
_entity_poly.type
_entity_poly.pdbx_seq_one_letter_code
_entity_poly.pdbx_strand_id
1 'polypeptide(L)'
;VTHLFKTQNHIFTTDDLKLTLQNLGIKKGDILYIHSEIFNFGIPMINLHDLQKNIIDCFFEIIGNEGTLIMPTFTYSFCDNKVYDKLNSKTRIGVLNEFFRKLPGVKRTNDPLFSFAVKGAKEKLFLKDTDSCFGKNSVFDVLTQQNAKLVLFGGRYVDHSYIHYIEEHMKVSYRFYKNFSGEIIDENGNKTNKDIMYYCRHLDINSETTIESVLKMLVQDNNIQSENFANAEISIIDIKRFFETGTKVLAKNEKALLKQENKNAMCIQ
;
A
#
# COMPACT_ATOMS: atom_id res chain seq x y z
N VAL A 1 3.24 27.90 -5.76
CA VAL A 1 2.29 27.14 -6.62
C VAL A 1 3.08 26.56 -7.78
N THR A 2 3.08 25.23 -7.93
CA THR A 2 3.75 24.52 -9.02
C THR A 2 2.72 23.81 -9.90
N HIS A 3 2.85 23.92 -11.22
CA HIS A 3 2.03 23.18 -12.17
C HIS A 3 2.47 21.73 -12.19
N LEU A 4 1.56 20.80 -11.87
CA LEU A 4 1.86 19.36 -11.78
C LEU A 4 1.46 18.63 -13.06
N PHE A 5 0.17 18.73 -13.43
CA PHE A 5 -0.40 17.98 -14.55
C PHE A 5 -1.26 18.86 -15.44
N LYS A 6 -1.24 18.56 -16.74
CA LYS A 6 -2.14 19.14 -17.73
C LYS A 6 -3.12 18.09 -18.20
N THR A 7 -4.41 18.44 -18.24
CA THR A 7 -5.49 17.73 -18.93
C THR A 7 -5.86 18.48 -20.20
N GLN A 8 -6.89 18.04 -20.92
CA GLN A 8 -7.36 18.76 -22.12
C GLN A 8 -7.79 20.20 -21.82
N ASN A 9 -8.37 20.45 -20.65
CA ASN A 9 -9.07 21.70 -20.36
C ASN A 9 -8.49 22.48 -19.16
N HIS A 10 -7.56 21.90 -18.41
CA HIS A 10 -7.09 22.51 -17.15
C HIS A 10 -5.65 22.12 -16.82
N ILE A 11 -4.98 22.99 -16.06
CA ILE A 11 -3.67 22.72 -15.45
C ILE A 11 -3.88 22.60 -13.94
N PHE A 12 -3.49 21.46 -13.39
CA PHE A 12 -3.58 21.15 -11.97
C PHE A 12 -2.27 21.46 -11.26
N THR A 13 -2.38 22.12 -10.12
CA THR A 13 -1.26 22.64 -9.34
C THR A 13 -1.06 21.91 -8.02
N THR A 14 0.01 22.24 -7.31
CA THR A 14 0.23 21.80 -5.92
C THR A 14 -0.89 22.24 -4.99
N ASP A 15 -1.49 23.42 -5.21
CA ASP A 15 -2.56 23.91 -4.34
C ASP A 15 -3.88 23.16 -4.60
N ASP A 16 -4.17 22.82 -5.87
CA ASP A 16 -5.31 21.97 -6.21
C ASP A 16 -5.16 20.58 -5.57
N LEU A 17 -3.94 19.99 -5.61
CA LEU A 17 -3.67 18.72 -4.97
C LEU A 17 -3.89 18.79 -3.45
N LYS A 18 -3.35 19.81 -2.80
CA LYS A 18 -3.52 20.00 -1.35
C LYS A 18 -4.98 20.17 -0.96
N LEU A 19 -5.73 20.94 -1.75
CA LEU A 19 -7.17 21.13 -1.52
C LEU A 19 -7.93 19.81 -1.65
N THR A 20 -7.68 19.03 -2.71
CA THR A 20 -8.30 17.70 -2.91
C THR A 20 -8.00 16.77 -1.73
N LEU A 21 -6.74 16.71 -1.28
CA LEU A 21 -6.35 15.87 -0.15
C LEU A 21 -7.03 16.30 1.17
N GLN A 22 -7.18 17.62 1.39
CA GLN A 22 -7.87 18.16 2.57
C GLN A 22 -9.38 17.91 2.52
N ASN A 23 -10.02 18.04 1.37
CA ASN A 23 -11.44 17.71 1.17
C ASN A 23 -11.72 16.25 1.47
N LEU A 24 -10.79 15.35 1.11
CA LEU A 24 -10.83 13.92 1.47
C LEU A 24 -10.56 13.65 2.96
N GLY A 25 -10.37 14.69 3.77
CA GLY A 25 -10.21 14.58 5.21
C GLY A 25 -8.80 14.19 5.67
N ILE A 26 -7.77 14.37 4.84
CA ILE A 26 -6.38 14.27 5.30
C ILE A 26 -6.06 15.51 6.12
N LYS A 27 -5.45 15.31 7.28
CA LYS A 27 -5.18 16.37 8.24
C LYS A 27 -3.85 16.17 8.96
N LYS A 28 -3.45 17.19 9.69
CA LYS A 28 -2.24 17.17 10.52
C LYS A 28 -2.22 15.99 11.47
N GLY A 29 -1.09 15.31 11.54
CA GLY A 29 -0.87 14.14 12.39
C GLY A 29 -1.32 12.80 11.79
N ASP A 30 -1.95 12.79 10.61
CA ASP A 30 -2.37 11.55 9.97
C ASP A 30 -1.19 10.64 9.62
N ILE A 31 -1.44 9.34 9.66
CA ILE A 31 -0.55 8.30 9.16
C ILE A 31 -1.13 7.84 7.82
N LEU A 32 -0.37 8.04 6.75
CA LEU A 32 -0.81 7.73 5.39
C LEU A 32 -0.03 6.56 4.82
N TYR A 33 -0.74 5.52 4.42
CA TYR A 33 -0.24 4.40 3.63
C TYR A 33 -0.65 4.61 2.18
N ILE A 34 0.31 4.93 1.29
CA ILE A 34 0.01 5.38 -0.07
C ILE A 34 0.39 4.35 -1.10
N HIS A 35 -0.60 3.93 -1.89
CA HIS A 35 -0.41 3.30 -3.21
C HIS A 35 -0.57 4.34 -4.30
N SER A 36 0.32 4.37 -5.31
CA SER A 36 0.35 5.45 -6.28
C SER A 36 0.52 4.99 -7.73
N GLU A 37 -0.25 5.62 -8.63
CA GLU A 37 -0.15 5.52 -10.09
C GLU A 37 -0.17 6.92 -10.70
N ILE A 38 0.94 7.65 -10.56
CA ILE A 38 0.99 9.09 -10.85
C ILE A 38 0.78 9.44 -12.33
N PHE A 39 1.05 8.54 -13.25
CA PHE A 39 0.87 8.80 -14.68
C PHE A 39 -0.59 8.79 -15.14
N ASN A 40 -1.52 8.33 -14.30
CA ASN A 40 -2.95 8.36 -14.60
C ASN A 40 -3.54 9.78 -14.47
N PHE A 41 -2.86 10.69 -13.79
CA PHE A 41 -3.37 12.07 -13.60
C PHE A 41 -3.30 12.94 -14.85
N GLY A 42 -2.48 12.62 -15.84
CA GLY A 42 -2.38 13.39 -17.07
C GLY A 42 -0.95 13.64 -17.51
N ILE A 43 -0.75 14.68 -18.33
CA ILE A 43 0.56 15.02 -18.86
C ILE A 43 1.35 15.81 -17.81
N PRO A 44 2.52 15.32 -17.35
CA PRO A 44 3.37 16.07 -16.43
C PRO A 44 3.81 17.43 -17.03
N MET A 45 3.75 18.47 -16.24
CA MET A 45 4.15 19.84 -16.65
C MET A 45 5.60 20.18 -16.27
N ILE A 46 6.23 19.32 -15.48
CA ILE A 46 7.62 19.44 -15.02
C ILE A 46 8.31 18.08 -15.17
N ASN A 47 9.63 18.04 -15.03
CA ASN A 47 10.35 16.77 -15.10
C ASN A 47 9.93 15.82 -13.97
N LEU A 48 10.17 14.52 -14.17
CA LEU A 48 9.69 13.48 -13.26
C LEU A 48 10.20 13.63 -11.83
N HIS A 49 11.48 14.02 -11.66
CA HIS A 49 12.07 14.22 -10.33
C HIS A 49 11.33 15.31 -9.55
N ASP A 50 11.10 16.47 -10.16
CA ASP A 50 10.43 17.60 -9.52
C ASP A 50 8.95 17.30 -9.30
N LEU A 51 8.29 16.59 -10.22
CA LEU A 51 6.92 16.12 -10.05
C LEU A 51 6.78 15.25 -8.80
N GLN A 52 7.61 14.22 -8.68
CA GLN A 52 7.61 13.31 -7.54
C GLN A 52 7.90 14.05 -6.23
N LYS A 53 8.87 14.95 -6.24
CA LYS A 53 9.21 15.76 -5.08
C LYS A 53 8.03 16.63 -4.65
N ASN A 54 7.42 17.38 -5.57
CA ASN A 54 6.29 18.25 -5.23
C ASN A 54 5.08 17.47 -4.72
N ILE A 55 4.79 16.29 -5.27
CA ILE A 55 3.71 15.42 -4.76
C ILE A 55 4.00 15.00 -3.31
N ILE A 56 5.21 14.53 -3.02
CA ILE A 56 5.60 14.13 -1.65
C ILE A 56 5.56 15.32 -0.69
N ASP A 57 6.04 16.48 -1.12
CA ASP A 57 6.02 17.71 -0.31
C ASP A 57 4.57 18.13 0.02
N CYS A 58 3.61 18.03 -0.92
CA CYS A 58 2.19 18.29 -0.64
C CYS A 58 1.63 17.39 0.47
N PHE A 59 1.96 16.10 0.48
CA PHE A 59 1.54 15.21 1.58
C PHE A 59 2.14 15.66 2.91
N PHE A 60 3.45 15.94 2.97
CA PHE A 60 4.10 16.38 4.21
C PHE A 60 3.62 17.74 4.68
N GLU A 61 3.31 18.67 3.78
CA GLU A 61 2.73 19.97 4.15
C GLU A 61 1.39 19.82 4.88
N ILE A 62 0.55 18.88 4.45
CA ILE A 62 -0.77 18.67 5.07
C ILE A 62 -0.66 17.90 6.37
N ILE A 63 0.09 16.79 6.39
CA ILE A 63 0.19 15.97 7.61
C ILE A 63 1.10 16.59 8.67
N GLY A 64 1.98 17.51 8.28
CA GLY A 64 2.89 18.24 9.17
C GLY A 64 3.91 17.33 9.86
N ASN A 65 4.64 17.91 10.80
CA ASN A 65 5.71 17.21 11.53
C ASN A 65 5.21 16.07 12.44
N GLU A 66 3.93 16.06 12.75
CA GLU A 66 3.28 15.03 13.58
C GLU A 66 2.81 13.83 12.74
N GLY A 67 2.75 14.00 11.42
CA GLY A 67 2.30 12.96 10.49
C GLY A 67 3.38 11.93 10.16
N THR A 68 2.95 10.86 9.50
CA THR A 68 3.86 9.81 9.02
C THR A 68 3.42 9.32 7.64
N LEU A 69 4.35 9.28 6.71
CA LEU A 69 4.14 8.80 5.35
C LEU A 69 4.76 7.42 5.19
N ILE A 70 4.00 6.49 4.63
CA ILE A 70 4.39 5.10 4.42
C ILE A 70 4.06 4.70 2.99
N MET A 71 5.03 4.15 2.27
CA MET A 71 4.83 3.66 0.91
C MET A 71 5.37 2.23 0.76
N PRO A 72 4.64 1.34 0.08
CA PRO A 72 5.12 -0.01 -0.18
C PRO A 72 6.33 0.04 -1.12
N THR A 73 7.36 -0.73 -0.78
CA THR A 73 8.58 -0.85 -1.58
C THR A 73 8.96 -2.32 -1.78
N PHE A 74 7.95 -3.14 -2.03
CA PHE A 74 8.06 -4.60 -2.14
C PHE A 74 9.13 -5.02 -3.15
N THR A 75 9.93 -6.02 -2.78
CA THR A 75 11.02 -6.54 -3.62
C THR A 75 10.83 -7.99 -3.98
N TYR A 76 10.17 -8.77 -3.10
CA TYR A 76 10.08 -10.23 -3.18
C TYR A 76 11.45 -10.91 -3.28
N SER A 77 12.49 -10.30 -2.67
CA SER A 77 13.89 -10.74 -2.82
C SER A 77 14.07 -12.20 -2.44
N PHE A 78 13.51 -12.65 -1.30
CA PHE A 78 13.66 -14.03 -0.85
C PHE A 78 12.84 -15.02 -1.68
N CYS A 79 11.75 -14.60 -2.30
CA CYS A 79 11.04 -15.44 -3.28
C CYS A 79 11.88 -15.73 -4.51
N ASP A 80 12.76 -14.80 -4.88
CA ASP A 80 13.68 -14.91 -6.02
C ASP A 80 15.05 -15.49 -5.62
N ASN A 81 15.24 -15.94 -4.37
CA ASN A 81 16.54 -16.36 -3.81
C ASN A 81 17.62 -15.27 -3.92
N LYS A 82 17.25 -14.01 -3.71
CA LYS A 82 18.14 -12.85 -3.75
C LYS A 82 18.31 -12.24 -2.37
N VAL A 83 19.48 -11.65 -2.14
CA VAL A 83 19.73 -10.81 -0.97
C VAL A 83 18.79 -9.61 -0.97
N TYR A 84 18.27 -9.25 0.18
CA TYR A 84 17.54 -8.01 0.37
C TYR A 84 18.50 -6.93 0.90
N ASP A 85 18.91 -6.04 0.04
CA ASP A 85 19.69 -4.85 0.38
C ASP A 85 18.73 -3.66 0.57
N LYS A 86 18.65 -3.13 1.78
CA LYS A 86 17.70 -2.06 2.12
C LYS A 86 17.91 -0.80 1.28
N LEU A 87 19.15 -0.49 0.89
CA LEU A 87 19.45 0.67 0.07
C LEU A 87 19.32 0.39 -1.43
N ASN A 88 19.81 -0.78 -1.89
CA ASN A 88 20.00 -1.03 -3.30
C ASN A 88 18.91 -1.90 -3.96
N SER A 89 18.18 -2.74 -3.19
CA SER A 89 17.09 -3.52 -3.77
C SER A 89 15.97 -2.61 -4.27
N LYS A 90 15.80 -2.55 -5.60
CA LYS A 90 14.75 -1.74 -6.24
C LYS A 90 13.37 -2.27 -5.89
N THR A 91 12.41 -1.37 -5.69
CA THR A 91 11.02 -1.78 -5.57
C THR A 91 10.45 -2.21 -6.92
N ARG A 92 9.51 -3.16 -6.88
CA ARG A 92 8.71 -3.56 -8.06
C ARG A 92 7.41 -2.77 -8.18
N ILE A 93 7.15 -1.86 -7.24
CA ILE A 93 5.89 -1.14 -7.10
C ILE A 93 6.13 0.36 -7.25
N GLY A 94 5.51 0.96 -8.27
CA GLY A 94 5.33 2.40 -8.44
C GLY A 94 6.62 3.24 -8.49
N VAL A 95 6.66 4.18 -9.41
CA VAL A 95 7.80 5.10 -9.59
C VAL A 95 7.92 6.11 -8.45
N LEU A 96 6.79 6.52 -7.85
CA LEU A 96 6.78 7.43 -6.71
C LEU A 96 7.35 6.75 -5.45
N ASN A 97 7.08 5.47 -5.27
CA ASN A 97 7.57 4.67 -4.15
C ASN A 97 9.09 4.46 -4.24
N GLU A 98 9.61 4.21 -5.46
CA GLU A 98 11.05 4.10 -5.72
C GLU A 98 11.78 5.44 -5.49
N PHE A 99 11.14 6.55 -5.82
CA PHE A 99 11.65 7.89 -5.52
C PHE A 99 11.65 8.15 -4.02
N PHE A 100 10.51 7.93 -3.34
CA PHE A 100 10.34 8.22 -1.91
C PHE A 100 11.37 7.49 -1.05
N ARG A 101 11.60 6.17 -1.29
CA ARG A 101 12.55 5.39 -0.49
C ARG A 101 14.00 5.90 -0.53
N LYS A 102 14.35 6.72 -1.53
CA LYS A 102 15.71 7.29 -1.71
C LYS A 102 15.85 8.70 -1.13
N LEU A 103 14.75 9.29 -0.65
CA LEU A 103 14.82 10.63 -0.08
C LEU A 103 15.58 10.64 1.25
N PRO A 104 16.28 11.73 1.58
CA PRO A 104 16.98 11.87 2.85
C PRO A 104 16.05 11.68 4.05
N GLY A 105 16.49 10.87 5.01
CA GLY A 105 15.75 10.59 6.24
C GLY A 105 14.62 9.58 6.10
N VAL A 106 14.34 9.07 4.91
CA VAL A 106 13.42 7.93 4.73
C VAL A 106 14.13 6.64 5.13
N LYS A 107 13.45 5.81 5.90
CA LYS A 107 13.94 4.50 6.34
C LYS A 107 13.14 3.39 5.71
N ARG A 108 13.73 2.22 5.59
CA ARG A 108 13.08 1.04 4.99
C ARG A 108 13.01 -0.10 5.99
N THR A 109 11.89 -0.82 6.00
CA THR A 109 11.67 -1.96 6.91
C THR A 109 12.53 -3.19 6.55
N ASN A 110 12.61 -4.15 7.47
CA ASN A 110 13.41 -5.37 7.32
C ASN A 110 12.66 -6.53 6.63
N ASP A 111 11.44 -6.31 6.15
CA ASP A 111 10.72 -7.35 5.39
C ASP A 111 11.29 -7.46 3.97
N PRO A 112 11.89 -8.62 3.59
CA PRO A 112 12.52 -8.80 2.29
C PRO A 112 11.55 -9.08 1.15
N LEU A 113 10.25 -9.26 1.46
CA LEU A 113 9.18 -9.48 0.50
C LEU A 113 8.33 -8.21 0.37
N PHE A 114 7.75 -7.78 1.51
CA PHE A 114 6.81 -6.67 1.61
C PHE A 114 7.41 -5.49 2.39
N SER A 115 8.60 -5.04 1.97
CA SER A 115 9.23 -3.88 2.60
C SER A 115 8.44 -2.59 2.35
N PHE A 116 8.57 -1.66 3.29
CA PHE A 116 7.98 -0.32 3.22
C PHE A 116 9.04 0.75 3.45
N ALA A 117 8.91 1.86 2.74
CA ALA A 117 9.61 3.10 3.03
C ALA A 117 8.75 3.93 3.99
N VAL A 118 9.35 4.49 5.02
CA VAL A 118 8.64 5.24 6.06
C VAL A 118 9.43 6.46 6.49
N LYS A 119 8.70 7.59 6.72
CA LYS A 119 9.24 8.81 7.29
C LYS A 119 8.15 9.55 8.06
N GLY A 120 8.46 10.03 9.26
CA GLY A 120 7.58 10.86 10.07
C GLY A 120 7.65 10.56 11.56
N ALA A 121 6.76 11.20 12.33
CA ALA A 121 6.79 11.18 13.79
C ALA A 121 6.70 9.76 14.40
N LYS A 122 5.98 8.85 13.74
CA LYS A 122 5.76 7.49 14.24
C LYS A 122 6.57 6.43 13.49
N GLU A 123 7.60 6.80 12.72
CA GLU A 123 8.40 5.87 11.92
C GLU A 123 8.96 4.69 12.73
N LYS A 124 9.39 4.93 13.97
CA LYS A 124 9.95 3.88 14.85
C LYS A 124 8.99 2.72 15.12
N LEU A 125 7.68 2.96 15.07
CA LEU A 125 6.68 1.91 15.28
C LEU A 125 6.69 0.90 14.13
N PHE A 126 6.93 1.38 12.91
CA PHE A 126 6.93 0.59 11.67
C PHE A 126 8.27 -0.09 11.37
N LEU A 127 9.34 0.34 12.04
CA LEU A 127 10.70 -0.20 11.84
C LEU A 127 11.02 -1.36 12.79
N LYS A 128 10.07 -1.79 13.61
CA LYS A 128 10.22 -2.99 14.43
C LYS A 128 10.39 -4.21 13.54
N ASP A 129 11.25 -5.12 13.98
CA ASP A 129 11.41 -6.38 13.25
C ASP A 129 10.17 -7.27 13.41
N THR A 130 9.92 -8.09 12.42
CA THR A 130 8.79 -9.03 12.37
C THR A 130 9.21 -10.33 11.73
N ASP A 131 8.62 -11.43 12.17
CA ASP A 131 8.83 -12.78 11.62
C ASP A 131 7.77 -13.17 10.59
N SER A 132 6.79 -12.30 10.32
CA SER A 132 5.72 -12.52 9.35
C SER A 132 5.43 -11.26 8.54
N CYS A 133 5.19 -11.42 7.23
CA CYS A 133 4.83 -10.33 6.33
C CYS A 133 3.50 -9.67 6.70
N PHE A 134 2.55 -10.44 7.24
CA PHE A 134 1.19 -9.97 7.56
C PHE A 134 0.79 -10.23 9.02
N GLY A 135 1.64 -10.87 9.82
CA GLY A 135 1.33 -11.19 11.21
C GLY A 135 1.59 -10.04 12.18
N LYS A 136 1.70 -10.39 13.45
CA LYS A 136 1.95 -9.44 14.54
C LYS A 136 3.22 -8.63 14.30
N ASN A 137 3.17 -7.34 14.59
CA ASN A 137 4.22 -6.33 14.36
C ASN A 137 4.57 -6.10 12.88
N SER A 138 3.89 -6.73 11.92
CA SER A 138 4.03 -6.33 10.51
C SER A 138 3.60 -4.87 10.33
N VAL A 139 4.02 -4.26 9.22
CA VAL A 139 3.58 -2.88 8.90
C VAL A 139 2.05 -2.79 8.85
N PHE A 140 1.37 -3.80 8.31
CA PHE A 140 -0.09 -3.86 8.24
C PHE A 140 -0.75 -3.91 9.61
N ASP A 141 -0.19 -4.67 10.56
CA ASP A 141 -0.65 -4.72 11.94
C ASP A 141 -0.51 -3.34 12.62
N VAL A 142 0.65 -2.70 12.48
CA VAL A 142 0.89 -1.37 13.04
C VAL A 142 -0.02 -0.31 12.40
N LEU A 143 -0.26 -0.35 11.08
CA LEU A 143 -1.21 0.54 10.39
C LEU A 143 -2.62 0.44 11.01
N THR A 144 -3.07 -0.79 11.30
CA THR A 144 -4.37 -1.04 11.94
C THR A 144 -4.43 -0.49 13.35
N GLN A 145 -3.41 -0.75 14.18
CA GLN A 145 -3.31 -0.28 15.56
C GLN A 145 -3.25 1.25 15.66
N GLN A 146 -2.65 1.90 14.66
CA GLN A 146 -2.46 3.34 14.63
C GLN A 146 -3.59 4.10 13.92
N ASN A 147 -4.68 3.42 13.49
CA ASN A 147 -5.78 4.02 12.75
C ASN A 147 -5.30 4.80 11.50
N ALA A 148 -4.41 4.20 10.74
CA ALA A 148 -3.86 4.81 9.53
C ALA A 148 -4.92 4.91 8.44
N LYS A 149 -4.67 5.80 7.45
CA LYS A 149 -5.47 5.92 6.24
C LYS A 149 -4.73 5.30 5.07
N LEU A 150 -5.40 4.43 4.32
CA LEU A 150 -4.93 3.98 3.02
C LEU A 150 -5.34 5.01 1.97
N VAL A 151 -4.37 5.48 1.21
CA VAL A 151 -4.55 6.43 0.11
C VAL A 151 -4.30 5.70 -1.21
N LEU A 152 -5.32 5.62 -2.05
CA LEU A 152 -5.19 5.17 -3.44
C LEU A 152 -5.00 6.42 -4.31
N PHE A 153 -3.78 6.69 -4.71
CA PHE A 153 -3.39 7.94 -5.36
C PHE A 153 -3.23 7.74 -6.87
N GLY A 154 -4.26 8.10 -7.63
CA GLY A 154 -4.27 7.99 -9.09
C GLY A 154 -4.65 6.63 -9.63
N GLY A 155 -5.07 5.71 -8.78
CA GLY A 155 -5.49 4.36 -9.17
C GLY A 155 -6.85 4.00 -8.63
N ARG A 156 -7.79 3.64 -9.52
CA ARG A 156 -9.08 3.09 -9.13
C ARG A 156 -8.95 1.71 -8.48
N TYR A 157 -7.88 1.00 -8.81
CA TYR A 157 -7.70 -0.42 -8.53
C TYR A 157 -6.25 -0.74 -8.19
N VAL A 158 -5.61 0.12 -7.41
CA VAL A 158 -4.26 -0.18 -6.94
C VAL A 158 -4.35 -1.36 -6.00
N ASP A 159 -3.60 -2.41 -6.32
CA ASP A 159 -3.51 -3.60 -5.49
C ASP A 159 -3.03 -3.19 -4.08
N HIS A 160 -3.96 -3.24 -3.14
CA HIS A 160 -3.68 -2.92 -1.75
C HIS A 160 -3.53 -4.22 -0.97
N SER A 161 -2.33 -4.65 -0.79
CA SER A 161 -1.99 -5.92 -0.10
C SER A 161 -2.51 -6.01 1.34
N TYR A 162 -3.14 -4.95 1.85
CA TYR A 162 -3.73 -4.92 3.18
C TYR A 162 -4.77 -6.02 3.43
N ILE A 163 -5.50 -6.45 2.40
CA ILE A 163 -6.48 -7.55 2.54
C ILE A 163 -5.81 -8.85 3.01
N HIS A 164 -4.55 -9.08 2.65
CA HIS A 164 -3.84 -10.30 3.03
C HIS A 164 -3.50 -10.34 4.52
N TYR A 165 -3.38 -9.19 5.18
CA TYR A 165 -3.31 -9.10 6.63
C TYR A 165 -4.62 -9.58 7.29
N ILE A 166 -5.78 -9.20 6.72
CA ILE A 166 -7.09 -9.65 7.22
C ILE A 166 -7.25 -11.16 6.99
N GLU A 167 -6.84 -11.66 5.82
CA GLU A 167 -6.88 -13.10 5.50
C GLU A 167 -6.01 -13.92 6.45
N GLU A 168 -4.79 -13.45 6.77
CA GLU A 168 -3.91 -14.11 7.74
C GLU A 168 -4.52 -14.06 9.15
N HIS A 169 -5.07 -12.91 9.57
CA HIS A 169 -5.74 -12.79 10.86
C HIS A 169 -6.90 -13.76 11.02
N MET A 170 -7.69 -13.95 9.96
CA MET A 170 -8.83 -14.87 9.92
C MET A 170 -8.44 -16.33 9.69
N LYS A 171 -7.17 -16.62 9.36
CA LYS A 171 -6.65 -17.96 9.06
C LYS A 171 -7.48 -18.70 8.00
N VAL A 172 -7.79 -17.98 6.90
CA VAL A 172 -8.60 -18.54 5.81
C VAL A 172 -7.98 -19.79 5.21
N SER A 173 -8.80 -20.79 4.86
CA SER A 173 -8.33 -22.12 4.45
C SER A 173 -7.67 -22.19 3.08
N TYR A 174 -7.86 -21.17 2.24
CA TYR A 174 -7.29 -21.07 0.88
C TYR A 174 -5.88 -20.45 0.82
N ARG A 175 -5.24 -20.27 2.00
CA ARG A 175 -3.85 -19.82 2.15
C ARG A 175 -3.12 -20.74 3.13
N PHE A 176 -1.79 -20.72 3.06
CA PHE A 176 -0.90 -21.50 3.92
C PHE A 176 0.36 -20.71 4.26
N TYR A 177 0.99 -21.05 5.37
CA TYR A 177 2.27 -20.44 5.75
C TYR A 177 3.43 -21.09 5.00
N LYS A 178 4.29 -20.26 4.44
CA LYS A 178 5.57 -20.65 3.86
C LYS A 178 6.69 -19.80 4.43
N ASN A 179 7.76 -20.44 4.89
CA ASN A 179 8.94 -19.74 5.36
C ASN A 179 9.87 -19.43 4.19
N PHE A 180 10.44 -18.23 4.20
CA PHE A 180 11.48 -17.80 3.29
C PHE A 180 12.69 -17.35 4.10
N SER A 181 13.89 -17.79 3.70
CA SER A 181 15.14 -17.52 4.40
C SER A 181 16.12 -16.86 3.43
N GLY A 182 16.95 -15.95 3.94
CA GLY A 182 17.96 -15.30 3.13
C GLY A 182 18.78 -14.29 3.91
N GLU A 183 19.63 -13.55 3.20
CA GLU A 183 20.51 -12.52 3.76
C GLU A 183 19.90 -11.13 3.56
N ILE A 184 19.93 -10.30 4.61
CA ILE A 184 19.60 -8.88 4.57
C ILE A 184 20.90 -8.07 4.70
N ILE A 185 21.02 -7.01 3.93
CA ILE A 185 22.04 -5.96 4.09
C ILE A 185 21.35 -4.70 4.60
N ASP A 186 21.75 -4.24 5.78
CA ASP A 186 21.21 -3.02 6.41
C ASP A 186 21.78 -1.73 5.79
N GLU A 187 21.38 -0.57 6.32
CA GLU A 187 21.82 0.75 5.88
C GLU A 187 23.32 1.02 6.11
N ASN A 188 23.97 0.24 6.97
CA ASN A 188 25.38 0.35 7.30
C ASN A 188 26.24 -0.69 6.55
N GLY A 189 25.60 -1.53 5.73
CA GLY A 189 26.27 -2.62 5.01
C GLY A 189 26.46 -3.90 5.84
N ASN A 190 25.89 -3.98 7.06
CA ASN A 190 25.96 -5.19 7.87
C ASN A 190 25.04 -6.27 7.28
N LYS A 191 25.51 -7.50 7.31
CA LYS A 191 24.82 -8.67 6.79
C LYS A 191 24.24 -9.50 7.94
N THR A 192 22.97 -9.85 7.83
CA THR A 192 22.28 -10.71 8.78
C THR A 192 21.40 -11.72 8.05
N ASN A 193 21.32 -12.95 8.58
CA ASN A 193 20.36 -13.91 8.10
C ASN A 193 18.98 -13.61 8.70
N LYS A 194 17.94 -13.79 7.90
CA LYS A 194 16.56 -13.61 8.31
C LYS A 194 15.67 -14.70 7.76
N ASP A 195 14.77 -15.16 8.61
CA ASP A 195 13.61 -15.97 8.25
C ASP A 195 12.38 -15.10 8.29
N ILE A 196 11.46 -15.32 7.35
CA ILE A 196 10.17 -14.62 7.34
C ILE A 196 9.05 -15.52 6.84
N MET A 197 7.96 -15.55 7.58
CA MET A 197 6.73 -16.25 7.21
C MET A 197 5.91 -15.41 6.25
N TYR A 198 5.46 -16.02 5.17
CA TYR A 198 4.48 -15.45 4.26
C TYR A 198 3.25 -16.34 4.15
N TYR A 199 2.08 -15.74 4.32
CA TYR A 199 0.79 -16.43 4.18
C TYR A 199 0.40 -16.47 2.72
N CYS A 200 0.91 -17.49 2.00
CA CYS A 200 0.78 -17.69 0.57
C CYS A 200 -0.59 -18.22 0.18
N ARG A 201 -1.09 -17.85 -0.99
CA ARG A 201 -2.28 -18.46 -1.56
C ARG A 201 -1.96 -19.85 -2.15
N HIS A 202 -2.88 -20.78 -2.06
CA HIS A 202 -2.85 -22.02 -2.84
C HIS A 202 -3.05 -21.71 -4.33
N LEU A 203 -2.32 -22.39 -5.21
CA LEU A 203 -2.39 -22.18 -6.66
C LEU A 203 -3.27 -23.20 -7.39
N ASP A 204 -3.61 -24.29 -6.71
CA ASP A 204 -4.38 -25.44 -7.20
C ASP A 204 -5.88 -25.34 -6.88
N ILE A 205 -6.29 -24.33 -6.12
CA ILE A 205 -7.69 -24.05 -5.78
C ILE A 205 -8.01 -22.56 -6.03
N ASN A 206 -9.31 -22.22 -6.02
CA ASN A 206 -9.72 -20.82 -6.03
C ASN A 206 -9.29 -20.12 -4.73
N SER A 207 -8.28 -19.29 -4.86
CA SER A 207 -7.65 -18.55 -3.74
C SER A 207 -7.36 -17.08 -4.14
N GLU A 208 -7.85 -16.65 -5.29
CA GLU A 208 -7.64 -15.31 -5.81
C GLU A 208 -8.67 -14.32 -5.24
N THR A 209 -8.22 -13.46 -4.34
CA THR A 209 -9.01 -12.34 -3.85
C THR A 209 -9.08 -11.26 -4.91
N THR A 210 -10.29 -10.78 -5.24
CA THR A 210 -10.46 -9.77 -6.29
C THR A 210 -10.61 -8.38 -5.70
N ILE A 211 -10.03 -7.41 -6.40
CA ILE A 211 -10.19 -5.99 -6.09
C ILE A 211 -11.67 -5.59 -6.11
N GLU A 212 -12.45 -6.11 -7.06
CA GLU A 212 -13.89 -5.85 -7.19
C GLU A 212 -14.67 -6.25 -5.94
N SER A 213 -14.41 -7.45 -5.40
CA SER A 213 -15.07 -7.93 -4.18
C SER A 213 -14.70 -7.07 -2.97
N VAL A 214 -13.42 -6.71 -2.84
CA VAL A 214 -12.94 -5.83 -1.76
C VAL A 214 -13.54 -4.43 -1.90
N LEU A 215 -13.53 -3.84 -3.09
CA LEU A 215 -14.12 -2.52 -3.34
C LEU A 215 -15.62 -2.52 -3.03
N LYS A 216 -16.35 -3.55 -3.49
CA LYS A 216 -17.78 -3.71 -3.17
C LYS A 216 -18.04 -3.72 -1.67
N MET A 217 -17.23 -4.44 -0.91
CA MET A 217 -17.30 -4.47 0.55
C MET A 217 -17.07 -3.08 1.15
N LEU A 218 -16.05 -2.35 0.71
CA LEU A 218 -15.72 -1.00 1.20
C LEU A 218 -16.82 0.01 0.89
N VAL A 219 -17.40 -0.07 -0.32
CA VAL A 219 -18.51 0.79 -0.73
C VAL A 219 -19.78 0.49 0.10
N GLN A 220 -20.11 -0.77 0.31
CA GLN A 220 -21.24 -1.17 1.15
C GLN A 220 -21.09 -0.73 2.61
N ASP A 221 -19.86 -0.65 3.09
CA ASP A 221 -19.55 -0.14 4.44
C ASP A 221 -19.41 1.39 4.49
N ASN A 222 -19.57 2.11 3.38
CA ASN A 222 -19.26 3.55 3.27
C ASN A 222 -17.83 3.89 3.77
N ASN A 223 -16.86 2.99 3.57
CA ASN A 223 -15.47 3.15 3.97
C ASN A 223 -14.56 3.43 2.78
N ILE A 224 -15.03 4.20 1.84
CA ILE A 224 -14.23 4.76 0.76
C ILE A 224 -14.76 6.14 0.41
N GLN A 225 -13.89 7.12 0.44
CA GLN A 225 -14.18 8.48 0.00
C GLN A 225 -13.27 8.80 -1.16
N SER A 226 -13.82 9.36 -2.22
CA SER A 226 -13.09 9.61 -3.46
C SER A 226 -13.35 11.01 -3.98
N GLU A 227 -12.32 11.62 -4.57
CA GLU A 227 -12.39 12.91 -5.28
C GLU A 227 -11.55 12.84 -6.55
N ASN A 228 -12.04 13.45 -7.62
CA ASN A 228 -11.30 13.54 -8.86
C ASN A 228 -10.20 14.59 -8.74
N PHE A 229 -8.99 14.23 -9.18
CA PHE A 229 -7.87 15.12 -9.37
C PHE A 229 -7.28 14.90 -10.75
N ALA A 230 -7.28 15.91 -11.58
CA ALA A 230 -6.88 15.80 -12.99
C ALA A 230 -7.69 14.70 -13.73
N ASN A 231 -7.04 13.72 -14.36
CA ASN A 231 -7.71 12.65 -15.09
C ASN A 231 -7.94 11.40 -14.24
N ALA A 232 -7.62 11.40 -12.96
CA ALA A 232 -7.72 10.23 -12.10
C ALA A 232 -8.39 10.56 -10.78
N GLU A 233 -8.67 9.52 -10.02
CA GLU A 233 -9.30 9.60 -8.70
C GLU A 233 -8.25 9.43 -7.59
N ILE A 234 -8.46 10.15 -6.49
CA ILE A 234 -7.77 9.90 -5.22
C ILE A 234 -8.82 9.38 -4.26
N SER A 235 -8.55 8.22 -3.64
CA SER A 235 -9.48 7.60 -2.68
C SER A 235 -8.82 7.40 -1.34
N ILE A 236 -9.61 7.56 -0.26
CA ILE A 236 -9.17 7.36 1.12
C ILE A 236 -10.03 6.27 1.76
N ILE A 237 -9.36 5.35 2.46
CA ILE A 237 -9.96 4.24 3.19
C ILE A 237 -9.42 4.26 4.62
N ASP A 238 -10.31 4.21 5.61
CA ASP A 238 -9.93 4.00 7.02
C ASP A 238 -9.51 2.54 7.21
N ILE A 239 -8.26 2.33 7.60
CA ILE A 239 -7.67 0.99 7.72
C ILE A 239 -8.30 0.20 8.86
N LYS A 240 -8.58 0.82 10.00
CA LYS A 240 -9.19 0.10 11.12
C LYS A 240 -10.60 -0.37 10.77
N ARG A 241 -11.39 0.49 10.16
CA ARG A 241 -12.73 0.13 9.69
C ARG A 241 -12.68 -0.93 8.59
N PHE A 242 -11.71 -0.86 7.68
CA PHE A 242 -11.46 -1.90 6.68
C PHE A 242 -11.20 -3.27 7.35
N PHE A 243 -10.34 -3.29 8.38
CA PHE A 243 -10.08 -4.50 9.16
C PHE A 243 -11.35 -5.05 9.81
N GLU A 244 -12.11 -4.22 10.52
CA GLU A 244 -13.33 -4.62 11.22
C GLU A 244 -14.40 -5.16 10.26
N THR A 245 -14.56 -4.53 9.09
CA THR A 245 -15.53 -4.98 8.09
C THR A 245 -15.06 -6.24 7.39
N GLY A 246 -13.78 -6.30 6.99
CA GLY A 246 -13.21 -7.47 6.35
C GLY A 246 -13.26 -8.72 7.24
N THR A 247 -12.93 -8.59 8.52
CA THR A 247 -13.03 -9.70 9.48
C THR A 247 -14.47 -10.19 9.65
N LYS A 248 -15.45 -9.29 9.72
CA LYS A 248 -16.89 -9.66 9.79
C LYS A 248 -17.36 -10.38 8.54
N VAL A 249 -16.92 -9.94 7.36
CA VAL A 249 -17.26 -10.55 6.07
C VAL A 249 -16.67 -11.95 5.98
N LEU A 250 -15.37 -12.11 6.26
CA LEU A 250 -14.70 -13.41 6.19
C LEU A 250 -15.17 -14.38 7.28
N ALA A 251 -15.57 -13.90 8.47
CA ALA A 251 -16.16 -14.74 9.50
C ALA A 251 -17.51 -15.36 9.08
N LYS A 252 -18.29 -14.66 8.26
CA LYS A 252 -19.54 -15.18 7.70
C LYS A 252 -19.32 -16.15 6.54
N ASN A 253 -18.36 -15.85 5.70
CA ASN A 253 -17.97 -16.64 4.55
C ASN A 253 -16.51 -16.34 4.19
N GLU A 254 -15.59 -17.25 4.51
CA GLU A 254 -14.17 -17.06 4.23
C GLU A 254 -13.85 -16.83 2.73
N LYS A 255 -14.73 -17.31 1.84
CA LYS A 255 -14.59 -17.16 0.36
C LYS A 255 -15.30 -15.94 -0.21
N ALA A 256 -15.86 -15.06 0.61
CA ALA A 256 -16.67 -13.93 0.17
C ALA A 256 -15.93 -12.93 -0.74
N LEU A 257 -14.61 -12.83 -0.58
CA LEU A 257 -13.76 -11.90 -1.34
C LEU A 257 -13.01 -12.56 -2.51
N LEU A 258 -13.21 -13.86 -2.72
CA LEU A 258 -12.60 -14.58 -3.82
C LEU A 258 -13.29 -14.29 -5.15
N LYS A 259 -12.55 -14.51 -6.22
CA LYS A 259 -13.08 -14.48 -7.58
C LYS A 259 -14.26 -15.43 -7.70
N GLN A 260 -15.38 -14.93 -8.18
CA GLN A 260 -16.58 -15.75 -8.41
C GLN A 260 -16.29 -16.75 -9.55
N GLU A 261 -16.51 -18.03 -9.30
CA GLU A 261 -16.49 -19.02 -10.37
C GLU A 261 -17.68 -18.77 -11.29
N ASN A 262 -17.43 -18.60 -12.57
CA ASN A 262 -18.49 -18.46 -13.57
C ASN A 262 -19.32 -19.77 -13.61
N LYS A 263 -20.47 -19.77 -12.95
CA LYS A 263 -21.43 -20.89 -12.99
C LYS A 263 -21.97 -21.17 -14.41
N ASN A 264 -21.65 -20.34 -15.38
CA ASN A 264 -22.15 -20.44 -16.77
C ASN A 264 -21.22 -21.19 -17.73
N ALA A 265 -20.11 -21.78 -17.27
CA ALA A 265 -19.22 -22.56 -18.14
C ALA A 265 -19.60 -24.06 -18.26
N MET A 266 -20.71 -24.49 -17.65
CA MET A 266 -21.13 -25.91 -17.63
C MET A 266 -22.42 -26.18 -18.40
N CYS A 267 -22.71 -25.45 -19.47
CA CYS A 267 -23.83 -25.80 -20.37
C CYS A 267 -23.44 -25.55 -21.82
N ILE A 268 -22.41 -26.22 -22.31
CA ILE A 268 -22.29 -26.58 -23.73
C ILE A 268 -21.54 -27.93 -23.81
N GLN A 269 -22.24 -29.00 -23.72
CA GLN A 269 -21.89 -30.30 -24.31
C GLN A 269 -22.97 -30.65 -25.29
#